data_cdb16f9f4cb68b1a9cb79cc3ba8d2d3b
#
_entry.id   cdb16f9f4cb68b1a9cb79cc3ba8d2d3b
#
_cell.length_a   1.000
_cell.length_b   1.000
_cell.length_c   1.000
_cell.angle_alpha   90.00
_cell.angle_beta   90.00
_cell.angle_gamma   90.00
#
_symmetry.space_group_name_H-M   'P 1'
#
loop_
_entity.id
_entity.type
_entity.pdbx_description
1 polymer ?
#
loop_
_entity_poly.entity_id
_entity_poly.type
_entity_poly.pdbx_seq_one_letter_code
_entity_poly.pdbx_strand_id
1 'polypeptide(L)'
;MNKKKYFSKIYDQFVDKIYRFIFLRVNSEEIAKDLTSETFTKVWHAFQNSEIKNLKAFLYKTARNLTTDFYREKAKISHASLENLPPIVDPKRNPQEKVIFEERMERIRKGLNNLREDYRQAIILRYIDGFSIKEISEIMERSPGAIRVLIHRALESLKRECNKKEDFSSS
;
A
#
# COMPACT_ATOMS: atom_id res chain seq x y z
N MET A 1 -1.17 -30.88 8.29
CA MET A 1 -0.86 -29.93 7.19
C MET A 1 0.57 -29.42 7.33
N ASN A 2 1.32 -29.47 6.25
CA ASN A 2 2.68 -28.95 6.27
C ASN A 2 2.67 -27.40 6.28
N LYS A 3 2.97 -26.80 7.42
CA LYS A 3 3.00 -25.34 7.61
C LYS A 3 3.89 -24.63 6.57
N LYS A 4 5.04 -25.21 6.24
CA LYS A 4 5.96 -24.68 5.25
C LYS A 4 5.34 -24.61 3.85
N LYS A 5 4.70 -25.70 3.41
CA LYS A 5 4.02 -25.77 2.10
C LYS A 5 2.83 -24.80 2.02
N TYR A 6 2.09 -24.66 3.10
CA TYR A 6 0.99 -23.70 3.19
C TYR A 6 1.49 -22.27 3.11
N PHE A 7 2.52 -21.95 3.88
CA PHE A 7 3.10 -20.60 3.89
C PHE A 7 3.74 -20.22 2.54
N SER A 8 4.38 -21.18 1.84
CA SER A 8 4.89 -20.95 0.49
C SER A 8 3.80 -20.49 -0.48
N LYS A 9 2.62 -21.11 -0.43
CA LYS A 9 1.47 -20.67 -1.25
C LYS A 9 1.01 -19.25 -0.90
N ILE A 10 0.99 -18.91 0.39
CA ILE A 10 0.66 -17.57 0.85
C ILE A 10 1.70 -16.57 0.34
N TYR A 11 2.98 -16.91 0.43
CA TYR A 11 4.05 -16.08 -0.12
C TYR A 11 3.85 -15.81 -1.61
N ASP A 12 3.70 -16.85 -2.41
CA ASP A 12 3.51 -16.74 -3.87
C ASP A 12 2.27 -15.90 -4.22
N GLN A 13 1.21 -16.02 -3.45
CA GLN A 13 -0.04 -15.29 -3.67
C GLN A 13 0.05 -13.80 -3.29
N PHE A 14 0.82 -13.47 -2.26
CA PHE A 14 0.77 -12.14 -1.64
C PHE A 14 2.06 -11.31 -1.77
N VAL A 15 3.17 -11.87 -2.18
CA VAL A 15 4.46 -11.14 -2.20
C VAL A 15 4.37 -9.86 -3.06
N ASP A 16 3.81 -9.95 -4.26
CA ASP A 16 3.68 -8.77 -5.15
C ASP A 16 2.68 -7.75 -4.60
N LYS A 17 1.61 -8.22 -3.97
CA LYS A 17 0.59 -7.35 -3.36
C LYS A 17 1.13 -6.60 -2.14
N ILE A 18 1.87 -7.28 -1.29
CA ILE A 18 2.52 -6.67 -0.12
C ILE A 18 3.61 -5.70 -0.56
N TYR A 19 4.42 -6.07 -1.54
CA TYR A 19 5.41 -5.17 -2.13
C TYR A 19 4.76 -3.90 -2.66
N ARG A 20 3.70 -4.01 -3.44
CA ARG A 20 2.95 -2.86 -3.99
C ARG A 20 2.35 -1.99 -2.89
N PHE A 21 1.74 -2.61 -1.88
CA PHE A 21 1.18 -1.91 -0.72
C PHE A 21 2.23 -1.07 0.01
N ILE A 22 3.41 -1.65 0.25
CA ILE A 22 4.53 -0.95 0.89
C ILE A 22 5.11 0.11 -0.06
N PHE A 23 5.35 -0.24 -1.32
CA PHE A 23 5.94 0.65 -2.32
C PHE A 23 5.14 1.94 -2.50
N LEU A 24 3.82 1.86 -2.60
CA LEU A 24 2.94 3.02 -2.73
C LEU A 24 2.98 3.95 -1.51
N ARG A 25 3.51 3.47 -0.39
CA ARG A 25 3.69 4.26 0.83
C ARG A 25 5.10 4.82 0.97
N VAL A 26 6.13 4.05 0.67
CA VAL A 26 7.54 4.45 0.89
C VAL A 26 8.19 5.08 -0.34
N ASN A 27 7.66 4.82 -1.54
CA ASN A 27 8.16 5.33 -2.81
C ASN A 27 9.66 5.06 -3.06
N SER A 28 10.17 3.96 -2.56
CA SER A 28 11.52 3.48 -2.77
C SER A 28 11.50 1.99 -2.99
N GLU A 29 12.06 1.55 -4.12
CA GLU A 29 12.14 0.13 -4.48
C GLU A 29 12.97 -0.66 -3.47
N GLU A 30 14.12 -0.15 -3.08
CA GLU A 30 15.01 -0.77 -2.11
C GLU A 30 14.34 -0.96 -0.75
N ILE A 31 13.74 0.11 -0.22
CA ILE A 31 13.05 0.08 1.07
C ILE A 31 11.82 -0.84 1.01
N ALA A 32 11.07 -0.80 -0.09
CA ALA A 32 9.91 -1.67 -0.25
C ALA A 32 10.30 -3.16 -0.31
N LYS A 33 11.39 -3.51 -0.96
CA LYS A 33 11.93 -4.89 -0.96
C LYS A 33 12.34 -5.33 0.44
N ASP A 34 13.06 -4.50 1.17
CA ASP A 34 13.53 -4.79 2.53
C ASP A 34 12.35 -4.98 3.49
N LEU A 35 11.38 -4.08 3.48
CA LEU A 35 10.19 -4.17 4.34
C LEU A 35 9.27 -5.33 3.96
N THR A 36 9.20 -5.69 2.67
CA THR A 36 8.47 -6.87 2.22
C THR A 36 9.10 -8.14 2.77
N SER A 37 10.41 -8.28 2.64
CA SER A 37 11.17 -9.41 3.19
C SER A 37 10.99 -9.52 4.70
N GLU A 38 11.13 -8.41 5.43
CA GLU A 38 10.93 -8.36 6.87
C GLU A 38 9.50 -8.73 7.28
N THR A 39 8.50 -8.27 6.52
CA THR A 39 7.09 -8.63 6.74
C THR A 39 6.89 -10.13 6.72
N PHE A 40 7.32 -10.79 5.65
CA PHE A 40 7.17 -12.24 5.53
C PHE A 40 7.97 -13.02 6.56
N THR A 41 9.15 -12.55 6.93
CA THR A 41 9.97 -13.16 7.98
C THR A 41 9.26 -13.11 9.34
N LYS A 42 8.74 -11.95 9.73
CA LYS A 42 7.98 -11.79 10.99
C LYS A 42 6.71 -12.64 11.02
N VAL A 43 5.97 -12.64 9.91
CA VAL A 43 4.74 -13.43 9.81
C VAL A 43 5.05 -14.93 9.86
N TRP A 44 6.12 -15.39 9.22
CA TRP A 44 6.55 -16.78 9.29
C TRP A 44 6.88 -17.22 10.72
N HIS A 45 7.65 -16.42 11.44
CA HIS A 45 7.96 -16.70 12.85
C HIS A 45 6.70 -16.76 13.73
N ALA A 46 5.79 -15.81 13.58
CA ALA A 46 4.53 -15.82 14.32
C ALA A 46 3.67 -17.06 13.97
N PHE A 47 3.61 -17.41 12.68
CA PHE A 47 2.83 -18.56 12.20
C PHE A 47 3.38 -19.91 12.67
N GLN A 48 4.68 -20.01 12.86
CA GLN A 48 5.29 -21.22 13.44
C GLN A 48 4.90 -21.41 14.92
N ASN A 49 4.84 -20.33 15.67
CA ASN A 49 4.73 -20.34 17.14
C ASN A 49 3.31 -20.12 17.67
N SER A 50 2.38 -19.71 16.82
CA SER A 50 0.99 -19.44 17.21
C SER A 50 0.01 -19.78 16.10
N GLU A 51 -1.26 -19.93 16.50
CA GLU A 51 -2.35 -20.08 15.54
C GLU A 51 -2.86 -18.70 15.13
N ILE A 52 -2.70 -18.40 13.84
CA ILE A 52 -3.16 -17.15 13.24
C ILE A 52 -4.46 -17.42 12.48
N LYS A 53 -5.59 -16.92 13.01
CA LYS A 53 -6.92 -17.15 12.44
C LYS A 53 -7.09 -16.55 11.04
N ASN A 54 -6.55 -15.36 10.82
CA ASN A 54 -6.61 -14.67 9.53
C ASN A 54 -5.22 -14.23 9.11
N LEU A 55 -4.52 -15.12 8.40
CA LEU A 55 -3.13 -14.90 7.98
C LEU A 55 -3.01 -13.72 6.99
N LYS A 56 -4.00 -13.54 6.11
CA LYS A 56 -4.05 -12.41 5.16
C LYS A 56 -4.11 -11.07 5.90
N ALA A 57 -5.03 -10.91 6.82
CA ALA A 57 -5.14 -9.67 7.63
C ALA A 57 -3.89 -9.44 8.48
N PHE A 58 -3.34 -10.49 9.06
CA PHE A 58 -2.11 -10.41 9.87
C PHE A 58 -0.90 -9.98 9.02
N LEU A 59 -0.80 -10.48 7.78
CA LEU A 59 0.25 -10.11 6.85
C LEU A 59 0.21 -8.61 6.51
N TYR A 60 -0.96 -8.07 6.14
CA TYR A 60 -1.14 -6.66 5.84
C TYR A 60 -0.96 -5.75 7.06
N LYS A 61 -1.42 -6.20 8.22
CA LYS A 61 -1.21 -5.50 9.50
C LYS A 61 0.28 -5.39 9.84
N THR A 62 1.02 -6.48 9.66
CA THR A 62 2.49 -6.50 9.87
C THR A 62 3.18 -5.56 8.90
N ALA A 63 2.86 -5.60 7.62
CA ALA A 63 3.39 -4.70 6.60
C ALA A 63 3.07 -3.23 6.93
N ARG A 64 1.85 -2.95 7.35
CA ARG A 64 1.42 -1.62 7.79
C ARG A 64 2.24 -1.11 8.97
N ASN A 65 2.42 -1.93 10.00
CA ASN A 65 3.16 -1.56 11.19
C ASN A 65 4.64 -1.28 10.89
N LEU A 66 5.28 -2.13 10.08
CA LEU A 66 6.67 -1.93 9.66
C LEU A 66 6.84 -0.65 8.84
N THR A 67 5.91 -0.36 7.96
CA THR A 67 5.95 0.87 7.15
C THR A 67 5.74 2.11 8.03
N THR A 68 4.83 2.05 8.99
CA THR A 68 4.59 3.12 9.96
C THR A 68 5.82 3.38 10.81
N ASP A 69 6.48 2.34 11.30
CA ASP A 69 7.72 2.45 12.08
C ASP A 69 8.85 3.05 11.24
N PHE A 70 8.97 2.64 9.99
CA PHE A 70 9.91 3.24 9.04
C PHE A 70 9.71 4.77 8.91
N TYR A 71 8.48 5.22 8.76
CA TYR A 71 8.18 6.65 8.67
C TYR A 71 8.50 7.42 9.95
N ARG A 72 8.23 6.82 11.10
CA ARG A 72 8.56 7.44 12.40
C ARG A 72 10.07 7.65 12.54
N GLU A 73 10.88 6.69 12.13
CA GLU A 73 12.34 6.81 12.14
C GLU A 73 12.83 7.83 11.12
N LYS A 74 12.28 7.82 9.90
CA LYS A 74 12.65 8.78 8.84
C LYS A 74 12.29 10.22 9.19
N ALA A 75 11.18 10.48 9.87
CA ALA A 75 10.79 11.82 10.33
C ALA A 75 11.83 12.44 11.29
N LYS A 76 12.66 11.62 11.93
CA LYS A 76 13.76 12.08 12.79
C LYS A 76 15.02 12.47 12.01
N ILE A 77 15.18 12.04 10.74
CA ILE A 77 16.47 12.09 10.04
C ILE A 77 16.51 13.03 8.84
N SER A 78 15.50 13.32 8.08
CA SER A 78 15.48 14.38 7.07
C SER A 78 14.35 14.34 6.04
N HIS A 79 14.14 15.47 5.38
CA HIS A 79 13.37 15.70 4.17
C HIS A 79 14.09 15.13 2.94
N ALA A 80 13.94 13.84 2.63
CA ALA A 80 14.42 13.29 1.38
C ALA A 80 13.43 13.62 0.24
N SER A 81 13.93 14.18 -0.85
CA SER A 81 13.12 14.56 -2.00
C SER A 81 12.50 13.34 -2.70
N LEU A 82 11.24 13.51 -3.08
CA LEU A 82 10.41 12.52 -3.78
C LEU A 82 10.71 12.43 -5.29
N GLU A 83 11.88 12.89 -5.74
CA GLU A 83 12.09 13.27 -7.14
C GLU A 83 12.35 12.13 -8.12
N ASN A 84 12.62 10.89 -7.69
CA ASN A 84 12.96 9.81 -8.62
C ASN A 84 12.24 8.51 -8.29
N LEU A 85 10.95 8.45 -8.63
CA LEU A 85 10.16 7.24 -8.46
C LEU A 85 10.12 6.44 -9.76
N PRO A 86 10.46 5.12 -9.73
CA PRO A 86 10.33 4.31 -10.91
C PRO A 86 8.86 4.19 -11.36
N PRO A 87 8.58 4.18 -12.67
CA PRO A 87 7.22 4.06 -13.17
C PRO A 87 6.59 2.72 -12.79
N ILE A 88 5.28 2.73 -12.52
CA ILE A 88 4.51 1.50 -12.35
C ILE A 88 4.23 0.93 -13.73
N VAL A 89 4.84 -0.19 -14.05
CA VAL A 89 4.71 -0.83 -15.36
C VAL A 89 3.75 -2.01 -15.27
N ASP A 90 2.72 -2.02 -16.13
CA ASP A 90 1.91 -3.21 -16.40
C ASP A 90 2.47 -3.90 -17.65
N PRO A 91 3.13 -5.08 -17.53
CA PRO A 91 3.79 -5.74 -18.66
C PRO A 91 2.83 -6.34 -19.69
N LYS A 92 1.51 -6.29 -19.48
CA LYS A 92 0.50 -6.94 -20.32
C LYS A 92 -0.17 -6.02 -21.35
N ARG A 93 0.17 -4.73 -21.39
CA ARG A 93 -0.47 -3.77 -22.28
C ARG A 93 0.37 -3.42 -23.52
N ASN A 94 -0.30 -3.07 -24.63
CA ASN A 94 0.40 -2.59 -25.82
C ASN A 94 1.06 -1.21 -25.58
N PRO A 95 2.05 -0.77 -26.38
CA PRO A 95 2.81 0.46 -26.11
C PRO A 95 1.97 1.74 -25.99
N GLN A 96 0.89 1.89 -26.75
CA GLN A 96 0.03 3.09 -26.71
C GLN A 96 -0.87 3.10 -25.47
N GLU A 97 -1.51 1.97 -25.17
CA GLU A 97 -2.29 1.79 -23.94
C GLU A 97 -1.40 1.86 -22.70
N LYS A 98 -0.15 1.39 -22.81
CA LYS A 98 0.86 1.45 -21.77
C LYS A 98 1.18 2.89 -21.38
N VAL A 99 1.41 3.79 -22.34
CA VAL A 99 1.70 5.21 -22.06
C VAL A 99 0.54 5.89 -21.35
N ILE A 100 -0.69 5.70 -21.82
CA ILE A 100 -1.90 6.27 -21.21
C ILE A 100 -2.09 5.71 -19.78
N PHE A 101 -1.86 4.42 -19.61
CA PHE A 101 -1.95 3.76 -18.30
C PHE A 101 -0.89 4.30 -17.33
N GLU A 102 0.35 4.42 -17.78
CA GLU A 102 1.44 4.97 -16.97
C GLU A 102 1.17 6.41 -16.54
N GLU A 103 0.65 7.26 -17.43
CA GLU A 103 0.26 8.64 -17.09
C GLU A 103 -0.84 8.69 -16.04
N ARG A 104 -1.87 7.84 -16.17
CA ARG A 104 -2.95 7.74 -15.19
C ARG A 104 -2.45 7.23 -13.84
N MET A 105 -1.60 6.21 -13.85
CA MET A 105 -1.00 5.66 -12.63
C MET A 105 -0.12 6.69 -11.93
N GLU A 106 0.63 7.47 -12.69
CA GLU A 106 1.47 8.53 -12.14
C GLU A 106 0.63 9.65 -11.48
N ARG A 107 -0.49 10.02 -12.07
CA ARG A 107 -1.43 10.99 -11.45
C ARG A 107 -2.01 10.46 -10.14
N ILE A 108 -2.46 9.22 -10.13
CA ILE A 108 -2.97 8.56 -8.92
C ILE A 108 -1.89 8.50 -7.85
N ARG A 109 -0.69 8.08 -8.21
CA ARG A 109 0.45 8.00 -7.32
C ARG A 109 0.80 9.36 -6.70
N LYS A 110 0.86 10.41 -7.49
CA LYS A 110 1.09 11.79 -7.02
C LYS A 110 -0.03 12.25 -6.10
N GLY A 111 -1.29 11.97 -6.45
CA GLY A 111 -2.44 12.25 -5.59
C GLY A 111 -2.35 11.52 -4.26
N LEU A 112 -2.02 10.23 -4.28
CA LEU A 112 -1.84 9.42 -3.06
C LEU A 112 -0.70 9.94 -2.18
N ASN A 113 0.40 10.40 -2.77
CA ASN A 113 1.54 10.92 -2.03
C ASN A 113 1.25 12.20 -1.25
N ASN A 114 0.28 12.98 -1.69
CA ASN A 114 -0.16 14.19 -1.03
C ASN A 114 -1.24 13.97 0.04
N LEU A 115 -1.74 12.74 0.17
CA LEU A 115 -2.71 12.40 1.19
C LEU A 115 -2.05 12.12 2.55
N ARG A 116 -2.82 12.33 3.60
CA ARG A 116 -2.49 11.81 4.93
C ARG A 116 -2.27 10.29 4.84
N GLU A 117 -1.40 9.78 5.68
CA GLU A 117 -1.00 8.37 5.65
C GLU A 117 -2.19 7.41 5.85
N ASP A 118 -3.09 7.69 6.76
CA ASP A 118 -4.27 6.87 6.99
C ASP A 118 -5.27 6.89 5.82
N TYR A 119 -5.41 8.03 5.15
CA TYR A 119 -6.22 8.15 3.93
C TYR A 119 -5.62 7.32 2.78
N ARG A 120 -4.31 7.41 2.60
CA ARG A 120 -3.59 6.65 1.59
C ARG A 120 -3.76 5.15 1.79
N GLN A 121 -3.57 4.67 3.00
CA GLN A 121 -3.77 3.25 3.34
C GLN A 121 -5.20 2.79 3.03
N ALA A 122 -6.20 3.53 3.45
CA ALA A 122 -7.59 3.19 3.22
C ALA A 122 -7.93 3.08 1.71
N ILE A 123 -7.44 4.01 0.90
CA ILE A 123 -7.60 3.99 -0.56
C ILE A 123 -6.92 2.77 -1.18
N ILE A 124 -5.68 2.51 -0.81
CA ILE A 124 -4.92 1.36 -1.34
C ILE A 124 -5.62 0.04 -0.98
N LEU A 125 -5.99 -0.15 0.27
CA LEU A 125 -6.64 -1.36 0.73
C LEU A 125 -8.00 -1.57 0.04
N ARG A 126 -8.80 -0.53 -0.10
CA ARG A 126 -10.14 -0.63 -0.65
C ARG A 126 -10.17 -0.76 -2.17
N TYR A 127 -9.45 0.10 -2.88
CA TYR A 127 -9.59 0.24 -4.33
C TYR A 127 -8.49 -0.44 -5.14
N ILE A 128 -7.31 -0.63 -4.58
CA ILE A 128 -6.21 -1.32 -5.26
C ILE A 128 -6.17 -2.79 -4.87
N ASP A 129 -6.23 -3.09 -3.58
CA ASP A 129 -6.17 -4.47 -3.08
C ASP A 129 -7.54 -5.13 -2.89
N GLY A 130 -8.63 -4.37 -2.99
CA GLY A 130 -9.99 -4.91 -3.05
C GLY A 130 -10.54 -5.46 -1.73
N PHE A 131 -10.06 -4.99 -0.59
CA PHE A 131 -10.54 -5.44 0.72
C PHE A 131 -11.93 -4.90 1.04
N SER A 132 -12.72 -5.71 1.75
CA SER A 132 -13.99 -5.29 2.34
C SER A 132 -13.79 -4.32 3.51
N ILE A 133 -14.82 -3.58 3.86
CA ILE A 133 -14.80 -2.69 5.04
C ILE A 133 -14.43 -3.46 6.31
N LYS A 134 -14.96 -4.67 6.49
CA LYS A 134 -14.65 -5.53 7.63
C LYS A 134 -13.16 -5.91 7.67
N GLU A 135 -12.59 -6.32 6.54
CA GLU A 135 -11.17 -6.66 6.44
C GLU A 135 -10.26 -5.45 6.72
N ILE A 136 -10.60 -4.28 6.17
CA ILE A 136 -9.88 -3.03 6.44
C ILE A 136 -9.96 -2.65 7.93
N SER A 137 -11.12 -2.83 8.54
CA SER A 137 -11.34 -2.64 9.98
C SER A 137 -10.36 -3.47 10.82
N GLU A 138 -10.17 -4.73 10.46
CA GLU A 138 -9.20 -5.62 11.12
C GLU A 138 -7.74 -5.16 10.89
N ILE A 139 -7.39 -4.83 9.65
CA ILE A 139 -6.03 -4.40 9.28
C ILE A 139 -5.64 -3.08 9.95
N MET A 140 -6.53 -2.11 9.94
CA MET A 140 -6.27 -0.76 10.47
C MET A 140 -6.64 -0.60 11.94
N GLU A 141 -7.20 -1.62 12.56
CA GLU A 141 -7.63 -1.61 13.99
C GLU A 141 -8.58 -0.45 14.32
N ARG A 142 -9.56 -0.24 13.43
CA ARG A 142 -10.62 0.76 13.60
C ARG A 142 -11.99 0.12 13.39
N SER A 143 -13.04 0.70 13.96
CA SER A 143 -14.40 0.21 13.74
C SER A 143 -14.81 0.31 12.26
N PRO A 144 -15.72 -0.57 11.78
CA PRO A 144 -16.24 -0.49 10.43
C PRO A 144 -16.84 0.88 10.08
N GLY A 145 -17.54 1.51 11.02
CA GLY A 145 -18.09 2.87 10.86
C GLY A 145 -16.99 3.92 10.66
N ALA A 146 -15.92 3.84 11.47
CA ALA A 146 -14.76 4.73 11.32
C ALA A 146 -14.08 4.53 9.96
N ILE A 147 -13.98 3.30 9.47
CA ILE A 147 -13.40 2.99 8.15
C ILE A 147 -14.25 3.60 7.02
N ARG A 148 -15.57 3.51 7.08
CA ARG A 148 -16.45 4.14 6.08
C ARG A 148 -16.25 5.64 6.00
N VAL A 149 -16.20 6.31 7.14
CA VAL A 149 -15.91 7.75 7.22
C VAL A 149 -14.52 8.08 6.68
N LEU A 150 -13.53 7.28 7.05
CA LEU A 150 -12.15 7.44 6.60
C LEU A 150 -12.04 7.34 5.07
N ILE A 151 -12.66 6.32 4.47
CA ILE A 151 -12.67 6.12 3.00
C ILE A 151 -13.36 7.28 2.30
N HIS A 152 -14.50 7.74 2.80
CA HIS A 152 -15.22 8.87 2.22
C HIS A 152 -14.37 10.15 2.22
N ARG A 153 -13.76 10.48 3.34
CA ARG A 153 -12.86 11.63 3.48
C ARG A 153 -11.61 11.49 2.62
N ALA A 154 -11.07 10.29 2.55
CA ALA A 154 -9.89 9.99 1.72
C ALA A 154 -10.19 10.20 0.23
N LEU A 155 -11.34 9.74 -0.25
CA LEU A 155 -11.77 9.96 -1.65
C LEU A 155 -11.97 11.43 -1.97
N GLU A 156 -12.58 12.20 -1.08
CA GLU A 156 -12.74 13.65 -1.27
C GLU A 156 -11.40 14.37 -1.32
N SER A 157 -10.47 13.99 -0.46
CA SER A 157 -9.11 14.54 -0.46
C SER A 157 -8.36 14.18 -1.74
N LEU A 158 -8.48 12.94 -2.21
CA LEU A 158 -7.85 12.49 -3.46
C LEU A 158 -8.40 13.26 -4.66
N LYS A 159 -9.71 13.46 -4.74
CA LYS A 159 -10.33 14.26 -5.80
C LYS A 159 -9.80 15.69 -5.82
N ARG A 160 -9.67 16.32 -4.66
CA ARG A 160 -9.09 17.67 -4.55
C ARG A 160 -7.64 17.72 -5.05
N GLU A 161 -6.81 16.73 -4.69
CA GLU A 161 -5.42 16.66 -5.13
C GLU A 161 -5.30 16.43 -6.65
N CYS A 162 -6.18 15.63 -7.24
CA CYS A 162 -6.20 15.40 -8.68
C CYS A 162 -6.68 16.65 -9.44
N ASN A 163 -7.64 17.40 -8.93
CA ASN A 163 -8.21 18.58 -9.57
C ASN A 163 -7.26 19.80 -9.53
N LYS A 164 -6.44 19.95 -8.48
CA LYS A 164 -5.45 21.04 -8.38
C LYS A 164 -4.47 21.12 -9.57
N LYS A 165 -4.28 20.03 -10.31
CA LYS A 165 -3.35 19.99 -11.45
C LYS A 165 -4.00 20.38 -12.78
N GLU A 166 -5.31 20.31 -12.90
CA GLU A 166 -6.03 20.75 -14.09
C GLU A 166 -6.04 22.29 -14.19
N ASP A 167 -6.10 22.98 -13.05
CA ASP A 167 -6.07 24.44 -12.99
C ASP A 167 -4.72 25.05 -13.40
N PHE A 168 -3.62 24.31 -13.23
CA PHE A 168 -2.29 24.76 -13.63
C PHE A 168 -1.95 24.49 -15.12
N SER A 169 -2.67 23.61 -15.79
CA SER A 169 -2.46 23.31 -17.20
C SER A 169 -3.35 24.15 -18.15
N SER A 170 -4.24 24.97 -17.60
CA SER A 170 -5.16 25.85 -18.34
C SER A 170 -4.71 27.32 -18.43
N SER A 171 -3.53 27.62 -17.91
CA SER A 171 -2.98 28.98 -17.95
C SER A 171 -1.72 29.09 -18.79
#